data_8ce8ad3d50c9c272d7702349881a5e14
#
_entry.id   8ce8ad3d50c9c272d7702349881a5e14
#
_cell.length_a   1.000
_cell.length_b   1.000
_cell.length_c   1.000
_cell.angle_alpha   90.00
_cell.angle_beta   90.00
_cell.angle_gamma   90.00
#
_symmetry.space_group_name_H-M   'P 1'
#
loop_
_entity.id
_entity.type
_entity.pdbx_description
1 polymer ?
#
loop_
_entity_poly.entity_id
_entity_poly.type
_entity_poly.pdbx_seq_one_letter_code
_entity_poly.pdbx_strand_id
1 'polypeptide(L)'
;MPQSVQPVMSWAERLSLAAYGLLMRGLQPLLRRKLQRRGQQEPGYLHQVPQRFGLYDTAALAPGCVWVHAVSLGETRAAGLLIDALRARLPGMRLLLTHSTATGWAQGQSLLQPGDVQAWLPWDTPEATRRFLQHHQPRCGILMETEVWPSLVQACQQQAVPLYLVNARLNDKSLRSAKRWAWLSGPAYRGLTGVLAQSDADAQRLSALGARVDAVLGNLKFDVKPQPQAQARAQQWRAQWTRQGQSRPVIMLASTREGEEALWLNALASNAWRAQAFADAGVLWLLVPRHPQRFDEVHQLVQGRGWSIFRRSALPAEGQAWPPEASAVQVWLGDSLGEMPQYFHAADMALLGGSFMPLGGQNLIEAAAFGCPIVMGPHTFNFAEASAQAEAAGAAQRVADMDGALDQALAWLNDRAALARAQQAGLDMVAQGRGAAERYAQALVSALNAE
;
A
#
# COMPACT_ATOMS: atom_id res chain seq x y z
N MET A 1 -19.65 11.74 28.96
CA MET A 1 -18.74 10.64 29.32
C MET A 1 -17.63 11.20 30.16
N PRO A 2 -17.12 10.54 31.22
CA PRO A 2 -16.08 11.11 32.08
C PRO A 2 -14.84 11.34 31.23
N GLN A 3 -14.24 12.53 31.36
CA GLN A 3 -12.93 12.86 30.81
C GLN A 3 -11.96 11.76 31.25
N SER A 4 -11.43 11.00 30.29
CA SER A 4 -10.44 9.97 30.57
C SER A 4 -9.18 10.66 31.08
N VAL A 5 -8.94 10.55 32.39
CA VAL A 5 -7.67 10.97 33.00
C VAL A 5 -6.58 10.18 32.31
N GLN A 6 -5.84 10.83 31.43
CA GLN A 6 -4.68 10.19 30.78
C GLN A 6 -3.69 9.77 31.86
N PRO A 7 -3.16 8.53 31.82
CA PRO A 7 -2.22 8.08 32.83
C PRO A 7 -1.00 8.98 32.84
N VAL A 8 -0.71 9.58 33.98
CA VAL A 8 0.47 10.44 34.19
C VAL A 8 1.72 9.58 33.93
N MET A 9 2.55 10.01 32.98
CA MET A 9 3.83 9.33 32.70
C MET A 9 4.68 9.27 33.98
N SER A 10 5.20 8.08 34.27
CA SER A 10 6.18 7.86 35.33
C SER A 10 7.48 8.64 35.06
N TRP A 11 8.27 8.89 36.10
CA TRP A 11 9.58 9.55 35.95
C TRP A 11 10.52 8.73 35.03
N ALA A 12 10.47 7.40 35.09
CA ALA A 12 11.25 6.50 34.26
C ALA A 12 10.87 6.63 32.77
N GLU A 13 9.59 6.74 32.45
CA GLU A 13 9.11 6.96 31.09
C GLU A 13 9.52 8.33 30.54
N ARG A 14 9.51 9.37 31.39
CA ARG A 14 10.00 10.72 31.04
C ARG A 14 11.50 10.70 30.71
N LEU A 15 12.31 10.02 31.54
CA LEU A 15 13.74 9.86 31.28
C LEU A 15 14.02 9.10 30.01
N SER A 16 13.28 8.03 29.77
CA SER A 16 13.38 7.21 28.57
C SER A 16 13.10 8.01 27.30
N LEU A 17 12.05 8.82 27.34
CA LEU A 17 11.67 9.68 26.23
C LEU A 17 12.69 10.81 26.01
N ALA A 18 13.25 11.37 27.08
CA ALA A 18 14.33 12.35 27.00
C ALA A 18 15.60 11.74 26.38
N ALA A 19 15.98 10.53 26.80
CA ALA A 19 17.11 9.79 26.23
C ALA A 19 16.88 9.48 24.74
N TYR A 20 15.67 9.04 24.37
CA TYR A 20 15.29 8.85 22.96
C TYR A 20 15.39 10.16 22.16
N GLY A 21 14.89 11.28 22.71
CA GLY A 21 15.00 12.59 22.06
C GLY A 21 16.45 13.03 21.85
N LEU A 22 17.34 12.79 22.83
CA LEU A 22 18.78 13.04 22.69
C LEU A 22 19.42 12.15 21.61
N LEU A 23 19.07 10.86 21.58
CA LEU A 23 19.52 9.93 20.54
C LEU A 23 19.09 10.40 19.16
N MET A 24 17.82 10.76 18.98
CA MET A 24 17.29 11.24 17.69
C MET A 24 17.96 12.54 17.23
N ARG A 25 18.31 13.45 18.16
CA ARG A 25 19.12 14.64 17.85
C ARG A 25 20.51 14.26 17.35
N GLY A 26 21.19 13.34 18.03
CA GLY A 26 22.52 12.85 17.65
C GLY A 26 22.52 12.12 16.29
N LEU A 27 21.41 11.49 15.93
CA LEU A 27 21.25 10.80 14.65
C LEU A 27 20.94 11.72 13.47
N GLN A 28 20.62 12.99 13.67
CA GLN A 28 20.25 13.91 12.59
C GLN A 28 21.29 13.99 11.43
N PRO A 29 22.61 14.04 11.67
CA PRO A 29 23.59 14.04 10.58
C PRO A 29 23.52 12.79 9.71
N LEU A 30 23.31 11.61 10.33
CA LEU A 30 23.15 10.34 9.62
C LEU A 30 21.85 10.31 8.81
N LEU A 31 20.76 10.83 9.37
CA LEU A 31 19.48 10.96 8.69
C LEU A 31 19.57 11.90 7.47
N ARG A 32 20.29 13.03 7.61
CA ARG A 32 20.59 13.93 6.46
C ARG A 32 21.37 13.23 5.36
N ARG A 33 22.43 12.49 5.74
CA ARG A 33 23.24 11.73 4.77
C ARG A 33 22.41 10.64 4.08
N LYS A 34 21.56 9.92 4.83
CA LYS A 34 20.64 8.92 4.27
C LYS A 34 19.66 9.57 3.28
N LEU A 35 19.11 10.74 3.63
CA LEU A 35 18.19 11.49 2.78
C LEU A 35 18.88 11.92 1.47
N GLN A 36 20.09 12.46 1.55
CA GLN A 36 20.88 12.84 0.37
C GLN A 36 21.14 11.65 -0.56
N ARG A 37 21.55 10.48 0.00
CA ARG A 37 21.73 9.26 -0.79
C ARG A 37 20.46 8.79 -1.48
N ARG A 38 19.34 8.81 -0.78
CA ARG A 38 18.02 8.49 -1.39
C ARG A 38 17.64 9.49 -2.47
N GLY A 39 17.89 10.76 -2.23
CA GLY A 39 17.60 11.82 -3.19
C GLY A 39 18.40 11.74 -4.49
N GLN A 40 19.56 11.08 -4.49
CA GLN A 40 20.31 10.80 -5.73
C GLN A 40 19.57 9.81 -6.65
N GLN A 41 18.81 8.87 -6.06
CA GLN A 41 18.02 7.88 -6.81
C GLN A 41 16.60 8.40 -7.09
N GLU A 42 16.02 9.11 -6.11
CA GLU A 42 14.67 9.65 -6.16
C GLU A 42 14.70 11.14 -5.74
N PRO A 43 14.83 12.10 -6.68
CA PRO A 43 15.00 13.53 -6.38
C PRO A 43 13.90 14.12 -5.48
N GLY A 44 12.69 13.55 -5.52
CA GLY A 44 11.57 13.99 -4.68
C GLY A 44 11.86 13.97 -3.16
N TYR A 45 12.83 13.18 -2.69
CA TYR A 45 13.26 13.20 -1.28
C TYR A 45 13.97 14.50 -0.87
N LEU A 46 14.54 15.25 -1.82
CA LEU A 46 15.25 16.51 -1.58
C LEU A 46 14.35 17.74 -1.64
N HIS A 47 13.07 17.55 -1.96
CA HIS A 47 12.09 18.63 -1.93
C HIS A 47 11.82 19.06 -0.48
N GLN A 48 11.82 20.38 -0.19
CA GLN A 48 11.43 20.95 1.12
C GLN A 48 12.09 20.27 2.34
N VAL A 49 13.38 19.91 2.25
CA VAL A 49 14.14 19.23 3.32
C VAL A 49 14.04 19.92 4.70
N PRO A 50 14.02 21.25 4.83
CA PRO A 50 13.86 21.94 6.12
C PRO A 50 12.61 21.50 6.90
N GLN A 51 11.51 21.18 6.23
CA GLN A 51 10.27 20.71 6.87
C GLN A 51 10.48 19.45 7.71
N ARG A 52 11.40 18.55 7.29
CA ARG A 52 11.75 17.35 8.06
C ARG A 52 12.43 17.66 9.40
N PHE A 53 12.84 18.91 9.61
CA PHE A 53 13.39 19.42 10.85
C PHE A 53 12.43 20.41 11.57
N GLY A 54 11.16 20.44 11.11
CA GLY A 54 10.15 21.34 11.65
C GLY A 54 10.41 22.81 11.30
N LEU A 55 11.08 23.09 10.18
CA LEU A 55 11.32 24.44 9.69
C LEU A 55 10.48 24.69 8.45
N TYR A 56 9.56 25.64 8.54
CA TYR A 56 8.60 25.99 7.51
C TYR A 56 8.79 27.43 7.10
N ASP A 57 8.88 27.69 5.81
CA ASP A 57 8.97 29.00 5.16
C ASP A 57 7.61 29.45 4.57
N THR A 58 6.62 28.56 4.61
CA THR A 58 5.26 28.81 4.16
C THR A 58 4.43 29.48 5.26
N ALA A 59 3.42 30.24 4.88
CA ALA A 59 2.44 30.75 5.84
C ALA A 59 1.75 29.58 6.57
N ALA A 60 1.56 29.74 7.88
CA ALA A 60 0.80 28.76 8.66
C ALA A 60 -0.64 28.69 8.12
N LEU A 61 -1.20 27.50 8.09
CA LEU A 61 -2.64 27.35 7.89
C LEU A 61 -3.39 28.08 9.01
N ALA A 62 -4.57 28.62 8.70
CA ALA A 62 -5.45 29.02 9.76
C ALA A 62 -5.73 27.80 10.69
N PRO A 63 -5.77 27.98 12.00
CA PRO A 63 -5.97 26.89 12.96
C PRO A 63 -7.17 25.99 12.64
N GLY A 64 -7.11 24.71 13.02
CA GLY A 64 -8.25 23.80 12.94
C GLY A 64 -8.31 22.90 11.70
N CYS A 65 -7.22 22.76 10.93
CA CYS A 65 -7.14 21.76 9.88
C CYS A 65 -7.19 20.32 10.44
N VAL A 66 -7.67 19.37 9.66
CA VAL A 66 -7.55 17.93 9.93
C VAL A 66 -6.22 17.47 9.35
N TRP A 67 -5.34 16.97 10.22
CA TRP A 67 -4.05 16.45 9.79
C TRP A 67 -4.13 14.94 9.55
N VAL A 68 -3.72 14.49 8.35
CA VAL A 68 -3.59 13.08 7.99
C VAL A 68 -2.14 12.78 7.64
N HIS A 69 -1.57 11.74 8.24
CA HIS A 69 -0.23 11.25 7.93
C HIS A 69 -0.29 9.89 7.25
N ALA A 70 0.23 9.79 6.02
CA ALA A 70 0.37 8.57 5.24
C ALA A 70 1.78 8.47 4.65
N VAL A 71 2.55 7.44 5.01
CA VAL A 71 3.99 7.33 4.69
C VAL A 71 4.23 7.05 3.22
N SER A 72 3.58 6.01 2.70
CA SER A 72 3.89 5.41 1.39
C SER A 72 2.78 5.65 0.37
N LEU A 73 3.07 5.34 -0.90
CA LEU A 73 2.07 5.34 -1.98
C LEU A 73 0.80 4.55 -1.60
N GLY A 74 0.97 3.35 -1.02
CA GLY A 74 -0.16 2.49 -0.66
C GLY A 74 -1.02 3.07 0.47
N GLU A 75 -0.37 3.61 1.50
CA GLU A 75 -1.06 4.30 2.60
C GLU A 75 -1.74 5.59 2.13
N THR A 76 -1.11 6.34 1.23
CA THR A 76 -1.70 7.57 0.67
C THR A 76 -2.95 7.27 -0.15
N ARG A 77 -2.97 6.18 -0.92
CA ARG A 77 -4.18 5.73 -1.61
C ARG A 77 -5.30 5.34 -0.63
N ALA A 78 -4.97 4.59 0.42
CA ALA A 78 -5.94 4.25 1.47
C ALA A 78 -6.43 5.49 2.22
N ALA A 79 -5.53 6.43 2.55
CA ALA A 79 -5.87 7.71 3.15
C ALA A 79 -6.81 8.54 2.26
N GLY A 80 -6.66 8.49 0.94
CA GLY A 80 -7.56 9.15 -0.01
C GLY A 80 -9.02 8.73 0.15
N LEU A 81 -9.26 7.43 0.37
CA LEU A 81 -10.62 6.92 0.63
C LEU A 81 -11.21 7.50 1.92
N LEU A 82 -10.40 7.55 2.98
CA LEU A 82 -10.80 8.15 4.25
C LEU A 82 -11.03 9.66 4.13
N ILE A 83 -10.12 10.38 3.46
CA ILE A 83 -10.21 11.83 3.24
C ILE A 83 -11.51 12.18 2.49
N ASP A 84 -11.86 11.44 1.44
CA ASP A 84 -13.11 11.63 0.71
C ASP A 84 -14.34 11.45 1.62
N ALA A 85 -14.36 10.39 2.44
CA ALA A 85 -15.43 10.13 3.39
C ALA A 85 -15.52 11.19 4.50
N LEU A 86 -14.37 11.70 4.99
CA LEU A 86 -14.33 12.80 5.96
C LEU A 86 -14.84 14.11 5.35
N ARG A 87 -14.45 14.45 4.12
CA ARG A 87 -14.93 15.66 3.42
C ARG A 87 -16.43 15.63 3.21
N ALA A 88 -17.01 14.47 2.90
CA ALA A 88 -18.46 14.32 2.77
C ALA A 88 -19.22 14.61 4.08
N ARG A 89 -18.58 14.34 5.23
CA ARG A 89 -19.18 14.54 6.57
C ARG A 89 -18.80 15.86 7.24
N LEU A 90 -17.69 16.46 6.83
CA LEU A 90 -17.16 17.72 7.34
C LEU A 90 -17.03 18.74 6.19
N PRO A 91 -18.13 19.34 5.73
CA PRO A 91 -18.07 20.37 4.68
C PRO A 91 -17.14 21.51 5.07
N GLY A 92 -16.27 21.91 4.14
CA GLY A 92 -15.26 22.95 4.40
C GLY A 92 -14.03 22.49 5.21
N MET A 93 -13.87 21.18 5.44
CA MET A 93 -12.67 20.62 6.05
C MET A 93 -11.43 21.03 5.26
N ARG A 94 -10.45 21.64 5.94
CA ARG A 94 -9.11 21.88 5.40
C ARG A 94 -8.20 20.75 5.81
N LEU A 95 -7.43 20.24 4.84
CA LEU A 95 -6.54 19.12 5.02
C LEU A 95 -5.09 19.59 5.19
N LEU A 96 -4.40 19.07 6.19
CA LEU A 96 -2.94 18.97 6.21
C LEU A 96 -2.57 17.52 5.92
N LEU A 97 -1.93 17.27 4.78
CA LEU A 97 -1.51 15.93 4.39
C LEU A 97 0.01 15.81 4.50
N THR A 98 0.49 14.83 5.29
CA THR A 98 1.92 14.62 5.50
C THR A 98 2.39 13.26 5.04
N HIS A 99 3.66 13.19 4.61
CA HIS A 99 4.29 11.99 4.07
C HIS A 99 5.69 11.79 4.62
N SER A 100 6.25 10.57 4.42
CA SER A 100 7.66 10.26 4.70
C SER A 100 8.43 9.82 3.44
N THR A 101 7.73 9.41 2.33
CA THR A 101 8.35 8.95 1.08
C THR A 101 8.01 9.86 -0.11
N ALA A 102 8.92 9.93 -1.10
CA ALA A 102 8.72 10.70 -2.32
C ALA A 102 7.50 10.22 -3.13
N THR A 103 7.27 8.91 -3.19
CA THR A 103 6.11 8.33 -3.88
C THR A 103 4.79 8.63 -3.16
N GLY A 104 4.80 8.65 -1.82
CA GLY A 104 3.65 9.11 -1.03
C GLY A 104 3.34 10.58 -1.29
N TRP A 105 4.37 11.43 -1.31
CA TRP A 105 4.24 12.85 -1.65
C TRP A 105 3.60 13.06 -3.02
N ALA A 106 4.16 12.44 -4.06
CA ALA A 106 3.65 12.56 -5.43
C ALA A 106 2.18 12.11 -5.55
N GLN A 107 1.80 11.01 -4.90
CA GLN A 107 0.41 10.55 -4.86
C GLN A 107 -0.48 11.52 -4.08
N GLY A 108 0.03 12.09 -2.99
CA GLY A 108 -0.73 13.01 -2.15
C GLY A 108 -1.17 14.28 -2.86
N GLN A 109 -0.40 14.75 -3.84
CA GLN A 109 -0.76 15.92 -4.64
C GLN A 109 -2.13 15.79 -5.32
N SER A 110 -2.50 14.58 -5.77
CA SER A 110 -3.80 14.32 -6.39
C SER A 110 -4.98 14.36 -5.43
N LEU A 111 -4.74 14.37 -4.11
CA LEU A 111 -5.77 14.40 -3.08
C LEU A 111 -6.07 15.80 -2.56
N LEU A 112 -5.24 16.79 -2.92
CA LEU A 112 -5.37 18.16 -2.42
C LEU A 112 -6.48 18.92 -3.13
N GLN A 113 -7.19 19.75 -2.38
CA GLN A 113 -8.15 20.72 -2.85
C GLN A 113 -7.66 22.14 -2.53
N PRO A 114 -8.22 23.20 -3.15
CA PRO A 114 -7.86 24.57 -2.82
C PRO A 114 -7.98 24.85 -1.31
N GLY A 115 -6.91 25.36 -0.71
CA GLY A 115 -6.82 25.61 0.74
C GLY A 115 -6.22 24.48 1.57
N ASP A 116 -5.96 23.31 0.97
CA ASP A 116 -5.21 22.23 1.62
C ASP A 116 -3.71 22.47 1.57
N VAL A 117 -2.99 21.84 2.50
CA VAL A 117 -1.52 21.90 2.55
C VAL A 117 -0.92 20.51 2.59
N GLN A 118 0.18 20.34 1.87
CA GLN A 118 1.02 19.17 1.94
C GLN A 118 2.37 19.50 2.56
N ALA A 119 2.85 18.65 3.48
CA ALA A 119 4.13 18.83 4.15
C ALA A 119 4.82 17.49 4.40
N TRP A 120 6.13 17.54 4.68
CA TRP A 120 6.81 16.37 5.24
C TRP A 120 6.51 16.24 6.73
N LEU A 121 6.28 14.99 7.18
CA LEU A 121 6.33 14.73 8.61
C LEU A 121 7.75 15.01 9.12
N PRO A 122 7.91 15.78 10.21
CA PRO A 122 9.24 16.03 10.76
C PRO A 122 9.86 14.77 11.34
N TRP A 123 11.20 14.72 11.40
CA TRP A 123 11.90 13.71 12.18
C TRP A 123 11.44 13.75 13.64
N ASP A 124 11.33 12.58 14.27
CA ASP A 124 10.76 12.42 15.61
C ASP A 124 11.69 12.96 16.72
N THR A 125 12.02 14.25 16.63
CA THR A 125 12.73 14.98 17.70
C THR A 125 11.77 15.91 18.43
N PRO A 126 11.93 16.11 19.74
CA PRO A 126 11.01 16.96 20.53
C PRO A 126 10.83 18.38 19.96
N GLU A 127 11.88 18.95 19.38
CA GLU A 127 11.83 20.31 18.81
C GLU A 127 11.10 20.35 17.46
N ALA A 128 11.38 19.36 16.60
CA ALA A 128 10.80 19.35 15.26
C ALA A 128 9.30 19.07 15.32
N THR A 129 8.88 18.10 16.15
CA THR A 129 7.46 17.77 16.35
C THR A 129 6.70 18.91 17.01
N ARG A 130 7.30 19.61 18.00
CA ARG A 130 6.69 20.78 18.63
C ARG A 130 6.49 21.91 17.61
N ARG A 131 7.52 22.25 16.79
CA ARG A 131 7.43 23.29 15.75
C ARG A 131 6.39 22.94 14.69
N PHE A 132 6.30 21.69 14.31
CA PHE A 132 5.29 21.21 13.39
C PHE A 132 3.87 21.52 13.88
N LEU A 133 3.56 21.13 15.10
CA LEU A 133 2.24 21.38 15.68
C LEU A 133 1.96 22.88 15.91
N GLN A 134 2.98 23.66 16.32
CA GLN A 134 2.85 25.11 16.49
C GLN A 134 2.63 25.84 15.16
N HIS A 135 3.25 25.37 14.07
CA HIS A 135 3.10 25.97 12.76
C HIS A 135 1.74 25.65 12.13
N HIS A 136 1.31 24.39 12.19
CA HIS A 136 0.11 23.94 11.48
C HIS A 136 -1.17 23.99 12.32
N GLN A 137 -1.08 23.98 13.64
CA GLN A 137 -2.19 24.03 14.61
C GLN A 137 -3.39 23.15 14.23
N PRO A 138 -3.19 21.83 13.98
CA PRO A 138 -4.26 20.95 13.59
C PRO A 138 -5.26 20.76 14.74
N ARG A 139 -6.56 20.66 14.42
CA ARG A 139 -7.58 20.32 15.43
C ARG A 139 -7.48 18.85 15.89
N CYS A 140 -6.95 17.98 15.03
CA CYS A 140 -6.66 16.57 15.31
C CYS A 140 -5.63 16.04 14.34
N GLY A 141 -4.93 14.95 14.71
CA GLY A 141 -4.03 14.17 13.88
C GLY A 141 -4.56 12.77 13.65
N ILE A 142 -4.43 12.27 12.42
CA ILE A 142 -4.80 10.93 11.99
C ILE A 142 -3.56 10.26 11.40
N LEU A 143 -3.03 9.27 12.10
CA LEU A 143 -1.89 8.47 11.65
C LEU A 143 -2.39 7.19 10.98
N MET A 144 -1.83 6.85 9.82
CA MET A 144 -2.23 5.65 9.09
C MET A 144 -1.40 4.43 9.51
N GLU A 145 -2.04 3.30 9.61
CA GLU A 145 -1.52 1.93 9.75
C GLU A 145 -0.61 1.71 10.99
N THR A 146 0.69 2.06 10.92
CA THR A 146 1.68 1.68 11.95
C THR A 146 2.48 2.84 12.53
N GLU A 147 2.17 4.06 12.20
CA GLU A 147 3.02 5.25 12.39
C GLU A 147 2.88 5.87 13.78
N VAL A 148 3.36 5.18 14.82
CA VAL A 148 3.36 5.68 16.20
C VAL A 148 4.77 6.10 16.59
N TRP A 149 4.98 7.42 16.75
CA TRP A 149 6.27 8.04 17.02
C TRP A 149 6.28 8.71 18.41
N PRO A 150 7.19 8.30 19.33
CA PRO A 150 7.14 8.70 20.73
C PRO A 150 7.16 10.20 20.99
N SER A 151 8.07 10.96 20.32
CA SER A 151 8.15 12.42 20.53
C SER A 151 6.95 13.14 19.92
N LEU A 152 6.42 12.64 18.80
CA LEU A 152 5.23 13.20 18.16
C LEU A 152 3.99 13.01 19.04
N VAL A 153 3.78 11.80 19.57
CA VAL A 153 2.67 11.53 20.50
C VAL A 153 2.76 12.41 21.72
N GLN A 154 3.95 12.54 22.33
CA GLN A 154 4.15 13.43 23.46
C GLN A 154 3.85 14.89 23.11
N ALA A 155 4.32 15.37 21.96
CA ALA A 155 4.07 16.75 21.52
C ALA A 155 2.57 17.02 21.32
N CYS A 156 1.83 16.06 20.76
CA CYS A 156 0.37 16.14 20.63
C CYS A 156 -0.32 16.23 21.98
N GLN A 157 0.06 15.38 22.94
CA GLN A 157 -0.47 15.45 24.31
C GLN A 157 -0.21 16.80 24.98
N GLN A 158 1.04 17.33 24.86
CA GLN A 158 1.42 18.61 25.46
C GLN A 158 0.69 19.81 24.87
N GLN A 159 0.28 19.74 23.61
CA GLN A 159 -0.45 20.79 22.91
C GLN A 159 -1.95 20.52 22.80
N ALA A 160 -2.46 19.50 23.51
CA ALA A 160 -3.85 19.08 23.51
C ALA A 160 -4.41 18.82 22.09
N VAL A 161 -3.59 18.26 21.21
CA VAL A 161 -4.00 17.84 19.87
C VAL A 161 -4.41 16.36 19.92
N PRO A 162 -5.70 16.02 19.73
CA PRO A 162 -6.13 14.62 19.65
C PRO A 162 -5.41 13.88 18.52
N LEU A 163 -4.89 12.68 18.81
CA LEU A 163 -4.12 11.88 17.87
C LEU A 163 -4.68 10.47 17.76
N TYR A 164 -5.18 10.13 16.60
CA TYR A 164 -5.81 8.84 16.31
C TYR A 164 -4.91 7.98 15.42
N LEU A 165 -4.83 6.67 15.70
CA LEU A 165 -4.26 5.69 14.80
C LEU A 165 -5.39 4.98 14.05
N VAL A 166 -5.40 5.07 12.73
CA VAL A 166 -6.51 4.65 11.87
C VAL A 166 -6.05 3.62 10.85
N ASN A 167 -6.93 2.71 10.47
CA ASN A 167 -6.56 1.54 9.67
C ASN A 167 -5.39 0.80 10.34
N ALA A 168 -5.44 0.76 11.68
CA ALA A 168 -4.33 0.34 12.52
C ALA A 168 -4.08 -1.17 12.37
N ARG A 169 -2.84 -1.54 12.16
CA ARG A 169 -2.38 -2.93 12.07
C ARG A 169 -1.07 -3.13 12.81
N LEU A 170 -0.87 -4.32 13.33
CA LEU A 170 0.37 -4.67 14.01
C LEU A 170 0.63 -6.18 13.87
N ASN A 171 1.68 -6.57 13.14
CA ASN A 171 2.04 -7.97 13.03
C ASN A 171 2.83 -8.47 14.27
N ASP A 172 2.94 -9.80 14.43
CA ASP A 172 3.59 -10.40 15.60
C ASP A 172 5.07 -10.06 15.73
N LYS A 173 5.78 -9.86 14.60
CA LYS A 173 7.18 -9.41 14.61
C LYS A 173 7.30 -8.01 15.19
N SER A 174 6.43 -7.10 14.76
CA SER A 174 6.38 -5.72 15.25
C SER A 174 5.95 -5.66 16.72
N LEU A 175 4.98 -6.50 17.13
CA LEU A 175 4.59 -6.62 18.53
C LEU A 175 5.76 -7.09 19.41
N ARG A 176 6.48 -8.13 19.00
CA ARG A 176 7.67 -8.60 19.74
C ARG A 176 8.74 -7.51 19.84
N SER A 177 8.98 -6.78 18.76
CA SER A 177 9.92 -5.65 18.75
C SER A 177 9.47 -4.54 19.69
N ALA A 178 8.21 -4.13 19.62
CA ALA A 178 7.64 -3.09 20.49
C ALA A 178 7.70 -3.50 21.98
N LYS A 179 7.39 -4.74 22.30
CA LYS A 179 7.51 -5.27 23.69
C LYS A 179 8.94 -5.26 24.20
N ARG A 180 9.95 -5.48 23.36
CA ARG A 180 11.37 -5.36 23.74
C ARG A 180 11.73 -3.93 24.19
N TRP A 181 11.06 -2.93 23.61
CA TRP A 181 11.23 -1.52 23.91
C TRP A 181 10.00 -0.93 24.64
N ALA A 182 9.35 -1.75 25.49
CA ALA A 182 8.07 -1.40 26.12
C ALA A 182 8.12 -0.08 26.93
N TRP A 183 9.28 0.26 27.50
CA TRP A 183 9.52 1.51 28.21
C TRP A 183 9.42 2.75 27.32
N LEU A 184 9.56 2.62 26.00
CA LEU A 184 9.41 3.68 25.00
C LEU A 184 8.10 3.54 24.21
N SER A 185 7.79 2.34 23.72
CA SER A 185 6.60 2.09 22.93
C SER A 185 5.31 2.15 23.74
N GLY A 186 5.32 1.64 24.98
CA GLY A 186 4.13 1.64 25.84
C GLY A 186 3.55 3.04 26.05
N PRO A 187 4.34 4.04 26.53
CA PRO A 187 3.86 5.42 26.63
C PRO A 187 3.36 5.99 25.30
N ALA A 188 4.00 5.69 24.18
CA ALA A 188 3.57 6.14 22.86
C ALA A 188 2.21 5.60 22.47
N TYR A 189 1.97 4.28 22.62
CA TYR A 189 0.68 3.69 22.32
C TYR A 189 -0.43 4.12 23.28
N ARG A 190 -0.13 4.25 24.58
CA ARG A 190 -1.10 4.79 25.58
C ARG A 190 -1.41 6.26 25.38
N GLY A 191 -0.50 7.00 24.75
CA GLY A 191 -0.64 8.42 24.50
C GLY A 191 -1.52 8.78 23.30
N LEU A 192 -1.95 7.80 22.51
CA LEU A 192 -2.94 8.02 21.46
C LEU A 192 -4.32 8.31 22.07
N THR A 193 -5.07 9.22 21.46
CA THR A 193 -6.45 9.52 21.87
C THR A 193 -7.36 8.34 21.63
N GLY A 194 -7.19 7.64 20.50
CA GLY A 194 -7.92 6.45 20.16
C GLY A 194 -7.27 5.67 19.04
N VAL A 195 -7.61 4.39 18.93
CA VAL A 195 -7.14 3.49 17.89
C VAL A 195 -8.32 2.81 17.23
N LEU A 196 -8.35 2.87 15.90
CA LEU A 196 -9.35 2.22 15.07
C LEU A 196 -8.63 1.14 14.25
N ALA A 197 -8.83 -0.13 14.60
CA ALA A 197 -8.08 -1.26 14.07
C ALA A 197 -8.68 -1.85 12.79
N GLN A 198 -7.87 -2.54 11.99
CA GLN A 198 -8.32 -3.26 10.80
C GLN A 198 -9.05 -4.56 11.18
N SER A 199 -8.54 -5.28 12.18
CA SER A 199 -9.01 -6.60 12.57
C SER A 199 -8.97 -6.81 14.09
N ASP A 200 -9.67 -7.85 14.57
CA ASP A 200 -9.63 -8.25 15.97
C ASP A 200 -8.22 -8.67 16.40
N ALA A 201 -7.47 -9.34 15.52
CA ALA A 201 -6.09 -9.74 15.80
C ALA A 201 -5.16 -8.52 15.96
N ASP A 202 -5.33 -7.48 15.14
CA ASP A 202 -4.60 -6.21 15.28
C ASP A 202 -5.02 -5.48 16.56
N ALA A 203 -6.32 -5.45 16.87
CA ALA A 203 -6.85 -4.85 18.09
C ALA A 203 -6.24 -5.47 19.34
N GLN A 204 -6.18 -6.81 19.40
CA GLN A 204 -5.56 -7.56 20.51
C GLN A 204 -4.07 -7.21 20.66
N ARG A 205 -3.32 -7.18 19.54
CA ARG A 205 -1.89 -6.85 19.56
C ARG A 205 -1.63 -5.39 20.00
N LEU A 206 -2.43 -4.45 19.52
CA LEU A 206 -2.35 -3.04 19.89
C LEU A 206 -2.71 -2.82 21.37
N SER A 207 -3.77 -3.47 21.86
CA SER A 207 -4.15 -3.46 23.28
C SER A 207 -3.04 -4.04 24.17
N ALA A 208 -2.31 -5.07 23.69
CA ALA A 208 -1.17 -5.65 24.42
C ALA A 208 0.03 -4.68 24.53
N LEU A 209 0.07 -3.59 23.81
CA LEU A 209 1.01 -2.47 23.94
C LEU A 209 0.44 -1.31 24.78
N GLY A 210 -0.79 -1.45 25.29
CA GLY A 210 -1.47 -0.44 26.09
C GLY A 210 -2.27 0.59 25.30
N ALA A 211 -2.44 0.40 23.98
CA ALA A 211 -3.29 1.26 23.18
C ALA A 211 -4.78 1.12 23.58
N ARG A 212 -5.50 2.23 23.59
CA ARG A 212 -6.96 2.21 23.67
C ARG A 212 -7.54 1.95 22.30
N VAL A 213 -8.01 0.73 22.07
CA VAL A 213 -8.70 0.36 20.84
C VAL A 213 -10.19 0.64 21.00
N ASP A 214 -10.70 1.60 20.22
CA ASP A 214 -12.10 2.05 20.29
C ASP A 214 -13.04 1.20 19.43
N ALA A 215 -12.54 0.72 18.28
CA ALA A 215 -13.32 -0.13 17.36
C ALA A 215 -12.43 -0.93 16.39
N VAL A 216 -13.03 -2.00 15.82
CA VAL A 216 -12.49 -2.74 14.68
C VAL A 216 -13.41 -2.43 13.47
N LEU A 217 -12.86 -1.76 12.45
CA LEU A 217 -13.67 -1.17 11.38
C LEU A 217 -13.37 -1.72 9.98
N GLY A 218 -12.46 -2.70 9.89
CA GLY A 218 -12.04 -3.31 8.63
C GLY A 218 -10.87 -2.58 7.96
N ASN A 219 -10.46 -3.07 6.80
CA ASN A 219 -9.31 -2.53 6.09
C ASN A 219 -9.78 -1.61 4.95
N LEU A 220 -9.32 -0.36 4.96
CA LEU A 220 -9.62 0.66 3.93
C LEU A 220 -9.30 0.19 2.50
N LYS A 221 -8.37 -0.73 2.34
CA LYS A 221 -7.99 -1.27 1.03
C LYS A 221 -9.10 -2.06 0.34
N PHE A 222 -10.15 -2.49 1.07
CA PHE A 222 -11.34 -3.10 0.47
C PHE A 222 -12.29 -2.10 -0.19
N ASP A 223 -12.17 -0.81 0.12
CA ASP A 223 -12.99 0.24 -0.49
C ASP A 223 -12.47 0.68 -1.89
N VAL A 224 -11.88 -0.26 -2.62
CA VAL A 224 -11.45 -0.02 -4.00
C VAL A 224 -12.65 0.45 -4.82
N LYS A 225 -12.54 1.65 -5.40
CA LYS A 225 -13.59 2.22 -6.26
C LYS A 225 -13.57 1.54 -7.63
N PRO A 226 -14.75 1.29 -8.22
CA PRO A 226 -14.85 0.88 -9.62
C PRO A 226 -14.10 1.88 -10.52
N GLN A 227 -13.39 1.35 -11.51
CA GLN A 227 -12.63 2.14 -12.48
C GLN A 227 -13.09 1.84 -13.91
N PRO A 228 -14.25 2.37 -14.36
CA PRO A 228 -14.83 2.02 -15.66
C PRO A 228 -13.88 2.31 -16.84
N GLN A 229 -13.08 3.36 -16.74
CA GLN A 229 -12.10 3.70 -17.78
C GLN A 229 -10.97 2.64 -17.86
N ALA A 230 -10.51 2.14 -16.72
CA ALA A 230 -9.52 1.07 -16.68
C ALA A 230 -10.08 -0.22 -17.27
N GLN A 231 -11.32 -0.57 -16.96
CA GLN A 231 -12.01 -1.71 -17.50
C GLN A 231 -12.20 -1.59 -19.03
N ALA A 232 -12.65 -0.43 -19.52
CA ALA A 232 -12.83 -0.18 -20.95
C ALA A 232 -11.49 -0.32 -21.71
N ARG A 233 -10.40 0.25 -21.15
CA ARG A 233 -9.06 0.10 -21.76
C ARG A 233 -8.57 -1.34 -21.75
N ALA A 234 -8.79 -2.08 -20.67
CA ALA A 234 -8.45 -3.50 -20.61
C ALA A 234 -9.20 -4.33 -21.66
N GLN A 235 -10.48 -4.03 -21.89
CA GLN A 235 -11.28 -4.66 -22.95
C GLN A 235 -10.72 -4.35 -24.34
N GLN A 236 -10.27 -3.11 -24.59
CA GLN A 236 -9.60 -2.76 -25.84
C GLN A 236 -8.30 -3.56 -26.03
N TRP A 237 -7.49 -3.73 -24.99
CA TRP A 237 -6.28 -4.55 -25.06
C TRP A 237 -6.61 -6.02 -25.34
N ARG A 238 -7.58 -6.57 -24.62
CA ARG A 238 -8.04 -7.96 -24.81
C ARG A 238 -8.53 -8.21 -26.24
N ALA A 239 -9.20 -7.24 -26.87
CA ALA A 239 -9.65 -7.33 -28.27
C ALA A 239 -8.48 -7.40 -29.26
N GLN A 240 -7.32 -6.86 -28.93
CA GLN A 240 -6.09 -6.92 -29.74
C GLN A 240 -5.27 -8.20 -29.49
N TRP A 241 -5.34 -8.77 -28.28
CA TRP A 241 -4.60 -9.97 -27.90
C TRP A 241 -5.33 -11.24 -28.38
N THR A 242 -5.28 -11.47 -29.69
CA THR A 242 -5.91 -12.63 -30.32
C THR A 242 -4.88 -13.55 -30.95
N ARG A 243 -5.19 -14.84 -31.02
CA ARG A 243 -4.45 -15.84 -31.77
C ARG A 243 -5.45 -16.64 -32.60
N GLN A 244 -5.27 -16.68 -33.90
CA GLN A 244 -6.20 -17.33 -34.82
C GLN A 244 -7.67 -16.86 -34.67
N GLY A 245 -7.87 -15.57 -34.40
CA GLY A 245 -9.20 -14.99 -34.20
C GLY A 245 -9.84 -15.24 -32.82
N GLN A 246 -9.17 -15.96 -31.91
CA GLN A 246 -9.64 -16.22 -30.56
C GLN A 246 -8.87 -15.38 -29.54
N SER A 247 -9.55 -14.90 -28.47
CA SER A 247 -8.91 -14.20 -27.36
C SER A 247 -7.94 -15.12 -26.62
N ARG A 248 -6.72 -14.65 -26.42
CA ARG A 248 -5.67 -15.39 -25.70
C ARG A 248 -5.95 -15.42 -24.21
N PRO A 249 -5.67 -16.52 -23.51
CA PRO A 249 -5.56 -16.49 -22.06
C PRO A 249 -4.42 -15.55 -21.63
N VAL A 250 -4.66 -14.74 -20.59
CA VAL A 250 -3.66 -13.79 -20.07
C VAL A 250 -3.33 -14.15 -18.62
N ILE A 251 -2.08 -14.53 -18.38
CA ILE A 251 -1.55 -14.80 -17.04
C ILE A 251 -0.61 -13.66 -16.67
N MET A 252 -0.93 -12.96 -15.57
CA MET A 252 -0.15 -11.82 -15.11
C MET A 252 0.89 -12.23 -14.06
N LEU A 253 2.12 -11.76 -14.20
CA LEU A 253 3.08 -11.68 -13.09
C LEU A 253 2.97 -10.28 -12.48
N ALA A 254 2.27 -10.18 -11.36
CA ALA A 254 1.80 -8.91 -10.81
C ALA A 254 2.79 -8.29 -9.83
N SER A 255 3.39 -7.16 -10.17
CA SER A 255 4.32 -6.41 -9.32
C SER A 255 5.54 -7.25 -8.89
N THR A 256 6.20 -7.87 -9.85
CA THR A 256 7.37 -8.72 -9.61
C THR A 256 8.53 -7.96 -8.97
N ARG A 257 9.27 -8.68 -8.14
CA ARG A 257 10.45 -8.20 -7.43
C ARG A 257 11.71 -8.91 -7.93
N GLU A 258 12.82 -8.46 -7.42
CA GLU A 258 14.16 -8.94 -7.79
C GLU A 258 14.25 -10.47 -7.72
N GLY A 259 14.59 -11.13 -8.83
CA GLY A 259 14.76 -12.57 -8.97
C GLY A 259 13.52 -13.36 -9.37
N GLU A 260 12.31 -12.84 -9.20
CA GLU A 260 11.08 -13.59 -9.48
C GLU A 260 10.86 -13.85 -10.98
N GLU A 261 11.28 -12.92 -11.84
CA GLU A 261 11.21 -13.11 -13.30
C GLU A 261 12.15 -14.24 -13.75
N ALA A 262 13.33 -14.33 -13.13
CA ALA A 262 14.26 -15.42 -13.39
C ALA A 262 13.72 -16.78 -12.89
N LEU A 263 13.08 -16.80 -11.71
CA LEU A 263 12.41 -18.00 -11.19
C LEU A 263 11.33 -18.48 -12.16
N TRP A 264 10.47 -17.59 -12.64
CA TRP A 264 9.43 -17.91 -13.62
C TRP A 264 10.00 -18.47 -14.92
N LEU A 265 11.01 -17.82 -15.51
CA LEU A 265 11.66 -18.30 -16.75
C LEU A 265 12.35 -19.66 -16.55
N ASN A 266 13.00 -19.87 -15.41
CA ASN A 266 13.64 -21.14 -15.11
C ASN A 266 12.62 -22.26 -14.89
N ALA A 267 11.51 -22.00 -14.19
CA ALA A 267 10.43 -22.97 -13.98
C ALA A 267 9.73 -23.37 -15.28
N LEU A 268 9.60 -22.46 -16.25
CA LEU A 268 9.13 -22.81 -17.59
C LEU A 268 10.17 -23.65 -18.37
N ALA A 269 11.45 -23.27 -18.29
CA ALA A 269 12.52 -23.99 -19.00
C ALA A 269 12.79 -25.39 -18.43
N SER A 270 12.56 -25.60 -17.12
CA SER A 270 12.81 -26.90 -16.45
C SER A 270 11.79 -27.98 -16.81
N ASN A 271 10.62 -27.63 -17.35
CA ASN A 271 9.56 -28.55 -17.68
C ASN A 271 8.99 -28.28 -19.09
N ALA A 272 9.55 -29.01 -20.09
CA ALA A 272 9.18 -28.83 -21.47
C ALA A 272 7.68 -29.11 -21.75
N TRP A 273 7.08 -30.10 -21.05
CA TRP A 273 5.65 -30.38 -21.19
C TRP A 273 4.80 -29.20 -20.74
N ARG A 274 5.13 -28.61 -19.59
CA ARG A 274 4.44 -27.44 -19.06
C ARG A 274 4.58 -26.22 -19.98
N ALA A 275 5.79 -25.96 -20.46
CA ALA A 275 6.06 -24.89 -21.40
C ALA A 275 5.24 -25.05 -22.68
N GLN A 276 5.18 -26.29 -23.22
CA GLN A 276 4.41 -26.59 -24.39
C GLN A 276 2.90 -26.44 -24.14
N ALA A 277 2.38 -26.86 -22.98
CA ALA A 277 0.96 -26.73 -22.66
C ALA A 277 0.52 -25.22 -22.62
N PHE A 278 1.34 -24.33 -22.09
CA PHE A 278 1.07 -22.88 -22.16
C PHE A 278 1.16 -22.33 -23.59
N ALA A 279 2.11 -22.83 -24.39
CA ALA A 279 2.26 -22.42 -25.77
C ALA A 279 1.06 -22.88 -26.65
N ASP A 280 0.58 -24.10 -26.45
CA ASP A 280 -0.59 -24.66 -27.14
C ASP A 280 -1.86 -23.90 -26.76
N ALA A 281 -2.02 -23.56 -25.48
CA ALA A 281 -3.10 -22.71 -24.99
C ALA A 281 -3.01 -21.25 -25.50
N GLY A 282 -1.90 -20.87 -26.14
CA GLY A 282 -1.69 -19.54 -26.68
C GLY A 282 -1.57 -18.44 -25.62
N VAL A 283 -1.10 -18.80 -24.42
CA VAL A 283 -1.00 -17.86 -23.27
C VAL A 283 -0.19 -16.62 -23.63
N LEU A 284 -0.71 -15.45 -23.26
CA LEU A 284 0.03 -14.20 -23.17
C LEU A 284 0.46 -13.98 -21.73
N TRP A 285 1.76 -13.85 -21.50
CA TRP A 285 2.30 -13.49 -20.20
C TRP A 285 2.34 -11.96 -20.05
N LEU A 286 1.55 -11.43 -19.12
CA LEU A 286 1.57 -10.01 -18.78
C LEU A 286 2.52 -9.79 -17.60
N LEU A 287 3.72 -9.29 -17.86
CA LEU A 287 4.78 -9.12 -16.88
C LEU A 287 4.84 -7.66 -16.42
N VAL A 288 4.56 -7.43 -15.13
CA VAL A 288 4.52 -6.08 -14.55
C VAL A 288 5.48 -5.97 -13.36
N PRO A 289 6.69 -5.42 -13.56
CA PRO A 289 7.65 -5.22 -12.48
C PRO A 289 7.19 -4.11 -11.49
N ARG A 290 7.50 -4.29 -10.20
CA ARG A 290 7.10 -3.35 -9.14
C ARG A 290 7.79 -2.00 -9.23
N HIS A 291 9.03 -1.98 -9.70
CA HIS A 291 9.89 -0.79 -9.70
C HIS A 291 10.25 -0.37 -11.13
N PRO A 292 10.00 0.90 -11.51
CA PRO A 292 10.32 1.39 -12.85
C PRO A 292 11.78 1.23 -13.25
N GLN A 293 12.69 1.31 -12.29
CA GLN A 293 14.13 1.16 -12.51
C GLN A 293 14.51 -0.22 -13.07
N ARG A 294 13.61 -1.20 -12.93
CA ARG A 294 13.83 -2.58 -13.40
C ARG A 294 13.23 -2.87 -14.77
N PHE A 295 12.50 -1.95 -15.38
CA PHE A 295 11.82 -2.21 -16.66
C PHE A 295 12.80 -2.64 -17.76
N ASP A 296 13.91 -1.95 -17.91
CA ASP A 296 14.92 -2.29 -18.93
C ASP A 296 15.66 -3.60 -18.61
N GLU A 297 16.03 -3.83 -17.35
CA GLU A 297 16.63 -5.09 -16.87
C GLU A 297 15.73 -6.28 -17.19
N VAL A 298 14.44 -6.19 -16.84
CA VAL A 298 13.47 -7.27 -17.05
C VAL A 298 13.20 -7.50 -18.52
N HIS A 299 13.11 -6.44 -19.33
CA HIS A 299 12.99 -6.57 -20.79
C HIS A 299 14.18 -7.36 -21.39
N GLN A 300 15.41 -6.95 -21.02
CA GLN A 300 16.63 -7.63 -21.51
C GLN A 300 16.73 -9.09 -21.03
N LEU A 301 16.32 -9.36 -19.77
CA LEU A 301 16.30 -10.71 -19.21
C LEU A 301 15.39 -11.64 -20.04
N VAL A 302 14.17 -11.21 -20.33
CA VAL A 302 13.18 -12.00 -21.10
C VAL A 302 13.64 -12.19 -22.53
N GLN A 303 14.11 -11.13 -23.19
CA GLN A 303 14.62 -11.19 -24.55
C GLN A 303 15.88 -12.08 -24.66
N GLY A 304 16.78 -12.02 -23.70
CA GLY A 304 17.99 -12.83 -23.64
C GLY A 304 17.72 -14.35 -23.43
N ARG A 305 16.50 -14.70 -22.98
CA ARG A 305 16.02 -16.09 -22.91
C ARG A 305 15.27 -16.55 -24.18
N GLY A 306 15.29 -15.74 -25.25
CA GLY A 306 14.68 -16.06 -26.54
C GLY A 306 13.15 -15.87 -26.60
N TRP A 307 12.54 -15.17 -25.62
CA TRP A 307 11.12 -14.87 -25.63
C TRP A 307 10.84 -13.60 -26.43
N SER A 308 9.79 -13.60 -27.23
CA SER A 308 9.28 -12.38 -27.87
C SER A 308 8.58 -11.52 -26.84
N ILE A 309 8.97 -10.25 -26.74
CA ILE A 309 8.47 -9.31 -25.73
C ILE A 309 8.13 -7.96 -26.36
N PHE A 310 7.01 -7.38 -25.96
CA PHE A 310 6.58 -6.05 -26.36
C PHE A 310 6.38 -5.17 -25.12
N ARG A 311 6.78 -3.91 -25.19
CA ARG A 311 6.65 -2.93 -24.08
C ARG A 311 5.34 -2.17 -24.21
N ARG A 312 4.60 -2.04 -23.09
CA ARG A 312 3.40 -1.20 -23.03
C ARG A 312 3.69 0.27 -23.42
N SER A 313 4.85 0.79 -23.02
CA SER A 313 5.28 2.17 -23.32
C SER A 313 5.51 2.40 -24.84
N ALA A 314 5.69 1.37 -25.62
CA ALA A 314 5.87 1.45 -27.07
C ALA A 314 4.55 1.44 -27.85
N LEU A 315 3.40 1.31 -27.18
CA LEU A 315 2.12 1.44 -27.87
C LEU A 315 1.94 2.87 -28.42
N PRO A 316 1.37 3.00 -29.63
CA PRO A 316 1.02 4.29 -30.18
C PRO A 316 -0.06 4.98 -29.35
N ALA A 317 -0.29 6.27 -29.63
CA ALA A 317 -1.34 7.04 -28.99
C ALA A 317 -2.72 6.41 -29.21
N GLU A 318 -3.63 6.69 -28.29
CA GLU A 318 -5.00 6.15 -28.32
C GLU A 318 -5.69 6.49 -29.65
N GLY A 319 -6.36 5.48 -30.23
CA GLY A 319 -7.02 5.60 -31.53
C GLY A 319 -6.14 5.25 -32.73
N GLN A 320 -4.86 5.00 -32.56
CA GLN A 320 -3.97 4.53 -33.62
C GLN A 320 -3.92 2.99 -33.67
N ALA A 321 -3.65 2.44 -34.87
CA ALA A 321 -3.49 1.00 -35.05
C ALA A 321 -2.26 0.48 -34.28
N TRP A 322 -2.43 -0.66 -33.64
CA TRP A 322 -1.32 -1.32 -32.96
C TRP A 322 -0.35 -1.93 -33.95
N PRO A 323 0.96 -1.92 -33.66
CA PRO A 323 1.92 -2.65 -34.45
C PRO A 323 1.61 -4.17 -34.32
N PRO A 324 1.69 -4.95 -35.42
CA PRO A 324 1.35 -6.37 -35.41
C PRO A 324 2.08 -7.18 -34.34
N GLU A 325 3.33 -6.83 -34.08
CA GLU A 325 4.16 -7.45 -33.06
C GLU A 325 3.58 -7.31 -31.64
N ALA A 326 2.85 -6.24 -31.33
CA ALA A 326 2.24 -6.03 -30.02
C ALA A 326 1.19 -7.10 -29.67
N SER A 327 0.55 -7.69 -30.67
CA SER A 327 -0.45 -8.74 -30.50
C SER A 327 0.14 -10.15 -30.56
N ALA A 328 1.26 -10.32 -31.28
CA ALA A 328 1.85 -11.63 -31.59
C ALA A 328 2.85 -12.13 -30.52
N VAL A 329 3.33 -11.27 -29.63
CA VAL A 329 4.37 -11.62 -28.62
C VAL A 329 3.90 -12.67 -27.61
N GLN A 330 4.90 -13.33 -26.99
CA GLN A 330 4.67 -14.23 -25.87
C GLN A 330 4.57 -13.48 -24.55
N VAL A 331 5.31 -12.39 -24.41
CA VAL A 331 5.36 -11.56 -23.19
C VAL A 331 4.98 -10.11 -23.50
N TRP A 332 4.09 -9.57 -22.71
CA TRP A 332 3.73 -8.16 -22.74
C TRP A 332 4.24 -7.50 -21.45
N LEU A 333 5.20 -6.58 -21.56
CA LEU A 333 5.79 -5.90 -20.43
C LEU A 333 4.97 -4.67 -20.08
N GLY A 334 4.37 -4.68 -18.90
CA GLY A 334 3.68 -3.54 -18.33
C GLY A 334 4.67 -2.58 -17.68
N ASP A 335 5.33 -1.76 -18.49
CA ASP A 335 6.35 -0.79 -18.10
C ASP A 335 5.79 0.63 -17.96
N SER A 336 4.63 0.74 -17.32
CA SER A 336 3.96 2.00 -17.03
C SER A 336 3.56 2.13 -15.56
N LEU A 337 3.37 3.36 -15.11
CA LEU A 337 2.90 3.66 -13.76
C LEU A 337 1.40 3.98 -13.77
N GLY A 338 0.71 3.56 -12.71
CA GLY A 338 -0.71 3.88 -12.52
C GLY A 338 -1.70 3.00 -13.30
N GLU A 339 -1.25 2.03 -14.08
CA GLU A 339 -2.09 1.18 -14.93
C GLU A 339 -2.38 -0.22 -14.33
N MET A 340 -2.09 -0.46 -13.04
CA MET A 340 -2.39 -1.74 -12.39
C MET A 340 -3.86 -2.19 -12.50
N PRO A 341 -4.87 -1.29 -12.36
CA PRO A 341 -6.25 -1.66 -12.55
C PRO A 341 -6.56 -2.19 -13.96
N GLN A 342 -5.98 -1.56 -14.99
CA GLN A 342 -6.11 -2.03 -16.38
C GLN A 342 -5.49 -3.42 -16.55
N TYR A 343 -4.31 -3.65 -15.98
CA TYR A 343 -3.63 -4.93 -16.04
C TYR A 343 -4.42 -6.04 -15.36
N PHE A 344 -4.97 -5.79 -14.16
CA PHE A 344 -5.81 -6.77 -13.48
C PHE A 344 -7.11 -7.07 -14.23
N HIS A 345 -7.76 -6.06 -14.81
CA HIS A 345 -8.94 -6.27 -15.65
C HIS A 345 -8.63 -7.04 -16.94
N ALA A 346 -7.40 -6.92 -17.46
CA ALA A 346 -6.98 -7.60 -18.66
C ALA A 346 -6.50 -9.05 -18.42
N ALA A 347 -6.13 -9.39 -17.19
CA ALA A 347 -5.63 -10.71 -16.81
C ALA A 347 -6.77 -11.66 -16.43
N ASP A 348 -6.64 -12.94 -16.79
CA ASP A 348 -7.55 -13.99 -16.34
C ASP A 348 -7.19 -14.46 -14.92
N MET A 349 -5.91 -14.40 -14.56
CA MET A 349 -5.35 -14.71 -13.23
C MET A 349 -4.00 -14.02 -13.04
N ALA A 350 -3.51 -13.93 -11.79
CA ALA A 350 -2.22 -13.32 -11.48
C ALA A 350 -1.36 -14.18 -10.55
N LEU A 351 -0.06 -14.22 -10.82
CA LEU A 351 0.97 -14.69 -9.91
C LEU A 351 1.46 -13.48 -9.08
N LEU A 352 1.34 -13.56 -7.75
CA LEU A 352 1.58 -12.40 -6.87
C LEU A 352 3.08 -12.17 -6.65
N GLY A 353 3.61 -11.08 -7.16
CA GLY A 353 5.00 -10.70 -6.96
C GLY A 353 5.34 -10.39 -5.49
N GLY A 354 6.61 -10.54 -5.13
CA GLY A 354 7.13 -10.42 -3.77
C GLY A 354 6.73 -11.58 -2.87
N SER A 355 5.99 -12.60 -3.38
CA SER A 355 5.54 -13.74 -2.60
C SER A 355 6.35 -15.02 -2.82
N PHE A 356 7.05 -15.13 -3.95
CA PHE A 356 7.93 -16.27 -4.29
C PHE A 356 9.36 -16.08 -3.78
N MET A 357 9.71 -14.85 -3.43
CA MET A 357 10.93 -14.50 -2.70
C MET A 357 10.53 -13.95 -1.32
N PRO A 358 11.41 -13.96 -0.29
CA PRO A 358 11.06 -13.54 1.08
C PRO A 358 10.89 -12.02 1.23
N LEU A 359 10.06 -11.42 0.36
CA LEU A 359 9.81 -9.98 0.25
C LEU A 359 8.42 -9.56 0.77
N GLY A 360 7.58 -10.53 1.18
CA GLY A 360 6.36 -10.28 1.92
C GLY A 360 5.09 -10.09 1.12
N GLY A 361 5.12 -10.33 -0.20
CA GLY A 361 3.98 -10.18 -1.08
C GLY A 361 3.61 -8.72 -1.42
N GLN A 362 2.70 -8.56 -2.37
CA GLN A 362 2.13 -7.27 -2.80
C GLN A 362 0.64 -7.20 -2.46
N ASN A 363 -0.01 -6.08 -2.78
CA ASN A 363 -1.44 -5.89 -2.53
C ASN A 363 -2.29 -6.81 -3.42
N LEU A 364 -2.92 -7.79 -2.82
CA LEU A 364 -3.79 -8.76 -3.51
C LEU A 364 -5.27 -8.32 -3.54
N ILE A 365 -5.67 -7.42 -2.64
CA ILE A 365 -7.05 -6.93 -2.54
C ILE A 365 -7.45 -6.20 -3.83
N GLU A 366 -6.51 -5.46 -4.42
CA GLU A 366 -6.73 -4.75 -5.69
C GLU A 366 -7.03 -5.73 -6.83
N ALA A 367 -6.27 -6.83 -6.94
CA ALA A 367 -6.54 -7.88 -7.93
C ALA A 367 -7.92 -8.53 -7.70
N ALA A 368 -8.24 -8.90 -6.46
CA ALA A 368 -9.53 -9.47 -6.10
C ALA A 368 -10.70 -8.53 -6.42
N ALA A 369 -10.52 -7.20 -6.21
CA ALA A 369 -11.52 -6.19 -6.51
C ALA A 369 -11.90 -6.11 -8.01
N PHE A 370 -10.99 -6.54 -8.87
CA PHE A 370 -11.19 -6.58 -10.33
C PHE A 370 -11.49 -7.99 -10.86
N GLY A 371 -11.77 -8.94 -9.95
CA GLY A 371 -12.09 -10.31 -10.32
C GLY A 371 -10.90 -11.07 -10.92
N CYS A 372 -9.67 -10.72 -10.55
CA CYS A 372 -8.44 -11.41 -10.96
C CYS A 372 -7.98 -12.33 -9.82
N PRO A 373 -8.20 -13.66 -9.90
CA PRO A 373 -7.77 -14.59 -8.86
C PRO A 373 -6.26 -14.72 -8.84
N ILE A 374 -5.73 -15.10 -7.66
CA ILE A 374 -4.32 -14.97 -7.37
C ILE A 374 -3.71 -16.34 -7.02
N VAL A 375 -2.56 -16.62 -7.61
CA VAL A 375 -1.64 -17.63 -7.11
C VAL A 375 -0.51 -16.91 -6.35
N MET A 376 -0.27 -17.26 -5.11
CA MET A 376 0.75 -16.66 -4.25
C MET A 376 1.72 -17.69 -3.70
N GLY A 377 2.99 -17.29 -3.57
CA GLY A 377 4.01 -18.08 -2.92
C GLY A 377 3.91 -18.04 -1.38
N PRO A 378 4.89 -18.62 -0.67
CA PRO A 378 4.84 -18.77 0.79
C PRO A 378 5.02 -17.44 1.56
N HIS A 379 5.56 -16.41 0.92
CA HIS A 379 5.96 -15.19 1.60
C HIS A 379 4.95 -14.04 1.41
N THR A 380 3.94 -13.97 2.28
CA THR A 380 2.88 -12.92 2.21
C THR A 380 2.76 -12.11 3.51
N PHE A 381 3.83 -12.03 4.31
CA PHE A 381 3.80 -11.46 5.66
C PHE A 381 3.46 -9.95 5.70
N ASN A 382 3.62 -9.20 4.60
CA ASN A 382 3.15 -7.81 4.53
C ASN A 382 1.63 -7.69 4.40
N PHE A 383 0.98 -8.77 3.93
CA PHE A 383 -0.46 -8.86 3.70
C PHE A 383 -1.04 -10.15 4.29
N ALA A 384 -0.48 -10.64 5.41
CA ALA A 384 -0.77 -11.96 5.97
C ALA A 384 -2.27 -12.22 6.15
N GLU A 385 -2.99 -11.25 6.73
CA GLU A 385 -4.42 -11.36 6.99
C GLU A 385 -5.24 -11.36 5.69
N ALA A 386 -5.00 -10.38 4.80
CA ALA A 386 -5.69 -10.33 3.51
C ALA A 386 -5.42 -11.58 2.66
N SER A 387 -4.19 -12.14 2.75
CA SER A 387 -3.83 -13.39 2.07
C SER A 387 -4.59 -14.58 2.65
N ALA A 388 -4.70 -14.68 3.97
CA ALA A 388 -5.46 -15.75 4.62
C ALA A 388 -6.97 -15.64 4.32
N GLN A 389 -7.52 -14.42 4.30
CA GLN A 389 -8.91 -14.18 3.92
C GLN A 389 -9.18 -14.58 2.47
N ALA A 390 -8.30 -14.21 1.53
CA ALA A 390 -8.45 -14.54 0.12
C ALA A 390 -8.33 -16.06 -0.13
N GLU A 391 -7.45 -16.73 0.60
CA GLU A 391 -7.28 -18.19 0.55
C GLU A 391 -8.54 -18.89 1.11
N ALA A 392 -9.03 -18.47 2.27
CA ALA A 392 -10.25 -19.01 2.89
C ALA A 392 -11.50 -18.78 2.03
N ALA A 393 -11.59 -17.65 1.33
CA ALA A 393 -12.67 -17.34 0.40
C ALA A 393 -12.57 -18.12 -0.93
N GLY A 394 -11.44 -18.74 -1.24
CA GLY A 394 -11.18 -19.37 -2.54
C GLY A 394 -10.81 -18.39 -3.66
N ALA A 395 -10.53 -17.14 -3.34
CA ALA A 395 -10.09 -16.08 -4.26
C ALA A 395 -8.59 -16.15 -4.58
N ALA A 396 -7.82 -16.83 -3.74
CA ALA A 396 -6.40 -17.03 -3.92
C ALA A 396 -6.00 -18.47 -3.58
N GLN A 397 -4.92 -18.93 -4.23
CA GLN A 397 -4.30 -20.22 -3.95
C GLN A 397 -2.86 -20.00 -3.53
N ARG A 398 -2.48 -20.53 -2.35
CA ARG A 398 -1.10 -20.55 -1.89
C ARG A 398 -0.39 -21.79 -2.38
N VAL A 399 0.84 -21.63 -2.87
CA VAL A 399 1.70 -22.71 -3.37
C VAL A 399 3.09 -22.60 -2.75
N ALA A 400 3.88 -23.68 -2.85
CA ALA A 400 5.20 -23.76 -2.24
C ALA A 400 6.24 -22.92 -3.01
N ASP A 401 6.14 -22.88 -4.33
CA ASP A 401 7.14 -22.29 -5.23
C ASP A 401 6.54 -21.88 -6.57
N MET A 402 7.41 -21.46 -7.49
CA MET A 402 7.02 -21.05 -8.84
C MET A 402 6.53 -22.21 -9.72
N ASP A 403 7.06 -23.43 -9.50
CA ASP A 403 6.59 -24.62 -10.22
C ASP A 403 5.13 -24.90 -9.85
N GLY A 404 4.80 -24.92 -8.57
CA GLY A 404 3.42 -25.06 -8.09
C GLY A 404 2.50 -23.93 -8.57
N ALA A 405 3.03 -22.71 -8.76
CA ALA A 405 2.25 -21.60 -9.31
C ALA A 405 1.88 -21.82 -10.77
N LEU A 406 2.80 -22.32 -11.56
CA LEU A 406 2.56 -22.65 -12.97
C LEU A 406 1.60 -23.85 -13.11
N ASP A 407 1.72 -24.86 -12.25
CA ASP A 407 0.80 -26.01 -12.24
C ASP A 407 -0.63 -25.57 -11.86
N GLN A 408 -0.78 -24.68 -10.86
CA GLN A 408 -2.08 -24.11 -10.50
C GLN A 408 -2.66 -23.25 -11.64
N ALA A 409 -1.83 -22.48 -12.32
CA ALA A 409 -2.27 -21.68 -13.48
C ALA A 409 -2.78 -22.58 -14.62
N LEU A 410 -2.09 -23.69 -14.93
CA LEU A 410 -2.56 -24.68 -15.90
C LEU A 410 -3.87 -25.35 -15.45
N ALA A 411 -4.01 -25.68 -14.17
CA ALA A 411 -5.23 -26.24 -13.62
C ALA A 411 -6.44 -25.31 -13.87
N TRP A 412 -6.28 -24.01 -13.63
CA TRP A 412 -7.33 -23.01 -13.89
C TRP A 412 -7.58 -22.77 -15.39
N LEU A 413 -6.57 -22.88 -16.25
CA LEU A 413 -6.76 -22.80 -17.69
C LEU A 413 -7.60 -23.97 -18.21
N ASN A 414 -7.43 -25.17 -17.63
CA ASN A 414 -8.12 -26.38 -18.03
C ASN A 414 -9.51 -26.52 -17.37
N ASP A 415 -9.74 -25.90 -16.20
CA ASP A 415 -11.04 -25.83 -15.51
C ASP A 415 -11.55 -24.39 -15.44
N ARG A 416 -12.22 -23.96 -16.52
CA ARG A 416 -12.82 -22.62 -16.59
C ARG A 416 -13.88 -22.37 -15.50
N ALA A 417 -14.54 -23.42 -15.01
CA ALA A 417 -15.52 -23.27 -13.93
C ALA A 417 -14.82 -23.01 -12.60
N ALA A 418 -13.70 -23.67 -12.32
CA ALA A 418 -12.89 -23.36 -11.13
C ALA A 418 -12.32 -21.94 -11.17
N LEU A 419 -11.81 -21.51 -12.32
CA LEU A 419 -11.35 -20.14 -12.53
C LEU A 419 -12.47 -19.13 -12.27
N ALA A 420 -13.66 -19.32 -12.83
CA ALA A 420 -14.81 -18.43 -12.63
C ALA A 420 -15.26 -18.40 -11.17
N ARG A 421 -15.23 -19.52 -10.45
CA ARG A 421 -15.50 -19.55 -9.00
C ARG A 421 -14.49 -18.70 -8.22
N ALA A 422 -13.20 -18.82 -8.53
CA ALA A 422 -12.15 -18.04 -7.87
C ALA A 422 -12.28 -16.51 -8.18
N GLN A 423 -12.67 -16.15 -9.41
CA GLN A 423 -12.98 -14.77 -9.78
C GLN A 423 -14.14 -14.21 -8.96
N GLN A 424 -15.25 -14.95 -8.87
CA GLN A 424 -16.42 -14.51 -8.09
C GLN A 424 -16.10 -14.42 -6.59
N ALA A 425 -15.38 -15.39 -6.05
CA ALA A 425 -14.95 -15.39 -4.64
C ALA A 425 -14.13 -14.12 -4.29
N GLY A 426 -13.26 -13.65 -5.20
CA GLY A 426 -12.52 -12.40 -5.02
C GLY A 426 -13.43 -11.18 -4.96
N LEU A 427 -14.39 -11.08 -5.88
CA LEU A 427 -15.36 -10.00 -5.90
C LEU A 427 -16.23 -9.98 -4.63
N ASP A 428 -16.71 -11.15 -4.18
CA ASP A 428 -17.55 -11.31 -2.99
C ASP A 428 -16.77 -10.95 -1.72
N MET A 429 -15.51 -11.40 -1.60
CA MET A 429 -14.64 -11.05 -0.48
C MET A 429 -14.44 -9.53 -0.37
N VAL A 430 -14.19 -8.87 -1.49
CA VAL A 430 -14.02 -7.40 -1.50
C VAL A 430 -15.33 -6.71 -1.19
N ALA A 431 -16.46 -7.18 -1.73
CA ALA A 431 -17.78 -6.61 -1.45
C ALA A 431 -18.12 -6.66 0.04
N GLN A 432 -17.81 -7.77 0.72
CA GLN A 432 -18.01 -7.93 2.17
C GLN A 432 -17.14 -7.00 3.00
N GLY A 433 -15.91 -6.71 2.54
CA GLY A 433 -14.99 -5.81 3.23
C GLY A 433 -15.27 -4.32 3.06
N ARG A 434 -16.12 -3.93 2.09
CA ARG A 434 -16.41 -2.53 1.76
C ARG A 434 -17.08 -1.74 2.89
N GLY A 435 -17.02 -0.41 2.78
CA GLY A 435 -17.61 0.54 3.71
C GLY A 435 -16.72 0.87 4.89
N ALA A 436 -15.49 0.42 4.90
CA ALA A 436 -14.54 0.74 5.97
C ALA A 436 -14.30 2.25 6.07
N ALA A 437 -14.07 2.96 4.94
CA ALA A 437 -13.82 4.41 4.93
C ALA A 437 -14.95 5.20 5.59
N GLU A 438 -16.18 4.80 5.33
CA GLU A 438 -17.39 5.43 5.90
C GLU A 438 -17.47 5.18 7.40
N ARG A 439 -17.23 3.93 7.85
CA ARG A 439 -17.20 3.60 9.28
C ARG A 439 -16.09 4.36 10.02
N TYR A 440 -14.89 4.46 9.45
CA TYR A 440 -13.78 5.25 9.99
C TYR A 440 -14.13 6.73 10.09
N ALA A 441 -14.66 7.31 9.00
CA ALA A 441 -15.05 8.72 8.99
C ALA A 441 -16.12 9.03 10.03
N GLN A 442 -17.12 8.17 10.16
CA GLN A 442 -18.18 8.31 11.16
C GLN A 442 -17.62 8.25 12.59
N ALA A 443 -16.77 7.28 12.89
CA ALA A 443 -16.17 7.14 14.22
C ALA A 443 -15.33 8.37 14.58
N LEU A 444 -14.51 8.87 13.64
CA LEU A 444 -13.68 10.06 13.84
C LEU A 444 -14.51 11.32 14.03
N VAL A 445 -15.53 11.54 13.20
CA VAL A 445 -16.42 12.72 13.34
C VAL A 445 -17.17 12.68 14.67
N SER A 446 -17.65 11.51 15.08
CA SER A 446 -18.30 11.35 16.39
C SER A 446 -17.35 11.67 17.55
N ALA A 447 -16.09 11.23 17.47
CA ALA A 447 -15.08 11.54 18.48
C ALA A 447 -14.76 13.03 18.55
N LEU A 448 -14.58 13.69 17.38
CA LEU A 448 -14.28 15.12 17.28
C LEU A 448 -15.43 16.06 17.72
N ASN A 449 -16.68 15.58 17.69
CA ASN A 449 -17.84 16.33 18.16
C ASN A 449 -18.13 16.11 19.65
N ALA A 450 -17.49 15.12 20.27
CA ALA A 450 -17.63 14.81 21.70
C ALA A 450 -16.59 15.53 22.58
N GLU A 451 -15.58 16.14 21.97
CA GLU A 451 -14.54 17.01 22.60
C GLU A 451 -14.96 18.47 22.55
#